data_946952d752b37fd5f610df3d14f9cdec
#
_entry.id   946952d752b37fd5f610df3d14f9cdec
#
_cell.length_a   1.000
_cell.length_b   1.000
_cell.length_c   1.000
_cell.angle_alpha   90.00
_cell.angle_beta   90.00
_cell.angle_gamma   90.00
#
_symmetry.space_group_name_H-M   'P 1'
#
loop_
_entity.id
_entity.type
_entity.pdbx_description
1 polymer ?
#
loop_
_entity_poly.entity_id
_entity_poly.type
_entity_poly.pdbx_seq_one_letter_code
_entity_poly.pdbx_strand_id
1 'polypeptide(L)' 'NGKKISIKSNFSLQDLLKKYKLINKKVAIEHNGTIIPKINYKKKYLKNDDRVEIVHFIGGG' A
#
# COMPACT_ATOMS: atom_id res chain seq x y z
N ASN A 1 -1.10 -6.32 -12.98
CA ASN A 1 -0.01 -6.73 -12.15
C ASN A 1 0.01 -6.08 -10.77
N GLY A 2 -1.07 -5.53 -10.34
CA GLY A 2 -1.21 -5.07 -8.98
C GLY A 2 -1.77 -6.18 -8.11
N LYS A 3 -1.52 -6.07 -6.82
CA LYS A 3 -2.07 -7.01 -5.86
C LYS A 3 -3.13 -6.31 -5.04
N LYS A 4 -4.35 -6.81 -5.08
CA LYS A 4 -5.46 -6.24 -4.32
C LYS A 4 -5.56 -6.93 -2.97
N ILE A 5 -5.79 -6.15 -1.94
CA ILE A 5 -5.80 -6.64 -0.57
C ILE A 5 -7.06 -6.16 0.12
N SER A 6 -7.70 -7.06 0.84
CA SER A 6 -8.85 -6.73 1.68
C SER A 6 -8.35 -6.38 3.07
N ILE A 7 -8.84 -5.28 3.61
CA ILE A 7 -8.41 -4.79 4.91
C ILE A 7 -9.50 -5.04 5.93
N LYS A 8 -9.13 -5.68 7.01
CA LYS A 8 -10.06 -6.02 8.08
C LYS A 8 -9.75 -5.33 9.40
N SER A 9 -8.63 -4.65 9.48
CA SER A 9 -8.26 -3.99 10.71
C SER A 9 -7.64 -2.65 10.38
N ASN A 10 -7.57 -1.79 11.37
CA ASN A 10 -7.09 -0.44 11.23
C ASN A 10 -5.58 -0.41 11.39
N PHE A 11 -4.84 -0.19 10.30
CA PHE A 11 -3.39 -0.04 10.35
C PHE A 11 -2.94 0.81 9.16
N SER A 12 -1.72 1.35 9.26
CA SER A 12 -1.23 2.27 8.25
C SER A 12 -0.75 1.55 7.01
N LEU A 13 -0.56 2.31 5.92
CA LEU A 13 0.02 1.75 4.70
C LEU A 13 1.44 1.26 4.94
N GLN A 14 2.18 1.93 5.82
CA GLN A 14 3.51 1.47 6.17
C GLN A 14 3.46 0.10 6.86
N ASP A 15 2.50 -0.08 7.77
CA ASP A 15 2.32 -1.37 8.43
C ASP A 15 1.99 -2.45 7.42
N LEU A 16 1.20 -2.11 6.41
CA LEU A 16 0.86 -3.05 5.35
C LEU A 16 2.11 -3.51 4.60
N LEU A 17 2.99 -2.58 4.26
CA LEU A 17 4.23 -2.93 3.56
C LEU A 17 5.13 -3.81 4.42
N LYS A 18 5.18 -3.55 5.72
CA LYS A 18 5.95 -4.38 6.63
C LYS A 18 5.39 -5.79 6.67
N LYS A 19 4.07 -5.91 6.73
CA LYS A 19 3.42 -7.22 6.79
C LYS A 19 3.78 -8.09 5.59
N TYR A 20 3.88 -7.48 4.41
CA TYR A 20 4.17 -8.22 3.19
C TYR A 20 5.65 -8.16 2.82
N LYS A 21 6.51 -7.64 3.72
CA LYS A 21 7.95 -7.57 3.51
C LYS A 21 8.31 -6.75 2.29
N LEU A 22 7.57 -5.67 2.08
CA LEU A 22 7.75 -4.81 0.92
C LEU A 22 8.30 -3.43 1.27
N ILE A 23 8.68 -3.20 2.52
CA ILE A 23 9.04 -1.88 3.00
C ILE A 23 10.19 -1.25 2.20
N ASN A 24 11.11 -2.08 1.71
CA ASN A 24 12.26 -1.61 0.95
C ASN A 24 12.16 -1.96 -0.52
N LYS A 25 10.98 -2.31 -0.99
CA LYS A 25 10.78 -2.66 -2.38
C LYS A 25 10.28 -1.45 -3.16
N LYS A 26 10.48 -1.49 -4.48
CA LYS A 26 9.98 -0.42 -5.36
C LYS A 26 8.54 -0.69 -5.69
N VAL A 27 7.67 -0.14 -4.88
CA VAL A 27 6.22 -0.34 -5.06
C VAL A 27 5.50 0.99 -4.93
N ALA A 28 4.34 1.06 -5.54
CA ALA A 28 3.40 2.16 -5.34
C ALA A 28 2.13 1.59 -4.74
N ILE A 29 1.46 2.39 -3.95
CA ILE A 29 0.21 1.98 -3.31
C ILE A 29 -0.92 2.85 -3.84
N GLU A 30 -1.96 2.18 -4.31
CA GLU A 30 -3.20 2.83 -4.68
C GLU A 30 -4.23 2.50 -3.60
N HIS A 31 -4.84 3.52 -3.05
CA HIS A 31 -5.82 3.37 -1.99
C HIS A 31 -7.16 3.94 -2.48
N ASN A 32 -8.12 3.07 -2.63
CA ASN A 32 -9.46 3.45 -3.13
C ASN A 32 -9.38 4.26 -4.42
N GLY A 33 -8.51 3.83 -5.32
CA GLY A 33 -8.37 4.47 -6.63
C GLY A 33 -7.42 5.65 -6.68
N THR A 34 -6.77 5.98 -5.58
CA THR A 34 -5.87 7.14 -5.51
C THR A 34 -4.46 6.68 -5.16
N ILE A 35 -3.49 7.12 -5.95
CA ILE A 35 -2.08 6.85 -5.64
C ILE A 35 -1.68 7.69 -4.42
N ILE A 36 -1.11 7.04 -3.43
CA ILE A 36 -0.72 7.70 -2.19
C ILE A 36 0.77 8.02 -2.24
N PRO A 37 1.16 9.27 -2.01
CA PRO A 37 2.58 9.62 -1.93
C PRO A 37 3.27 8.83 -0.81
N LYS A 38 4.49 8.40 -1.07
CA LYS A 38 5.23 7.59 -0.13
C LYS A 38 5.38 8.25 1.24
N ILE A 39 5.52 9.57 1.24
CA ILE A 39 5.68 10.33 2.47
C ILE A 39 4.46 10.22 3.38
N ASN A 40 3.31 9.86 2.82
CA ASN A 40 2.08 9.76 3.59
C ASN A 40 1.79 8.35 4.10
N TYR A 41 2.64 7.38 3.83
CA TYR A 41 2.37 5.99 4.20
C TYR A 41 2.20 5.81 5.70
N LYS A 42 2.96 6.52 6.50
CA LYS A 42 2.85 6.42 7.96
C LYS A 42 1.57 7.02 8.49
N LYS A 43 1.03 8.00 7.78
CA LYS A 43 -0.13 8.77 8.24
C LYS A 43 -1.44 8.24 7.72
N LYS A 44 -1.39 7.45 6.64
CA LYS A 44 -2.61 6.98 6.01
C LYS A 44 -3.00 5.64 6.61
N TYR A 45 -4.10 5.65 7.34
CA TYR A 45 -4.62 4.44 7.96
C TYR A 45 -5.73 3.84 7.13
N LEU A 46 -5.76 2.52 7.12
CA LEU A 46 -6.74 1.77 6.35
C LEU A 46 -7.91 1.41 7.23
N LYS A 47 -9.07 1.37 6.62
CA LYS A 47 -10.31 1.01 7.30
C LYS A 47 -10.85 -0.27 6.71
N ASN A 48 -11.79 -0.86 7.41
CA ASN A 48 -12.50 -2.01 6.90
C ASN A 48 -13.11 -1.68 5.53
N ASP A 49 -13.02 -2.62 4.61
CA ASP A 49 -13.54 -2.49 3.24
C ASP A 49 -12.77 -1.54 2.33
N ASP A 50 -11.67 -0.98 2.78
CA ASP A 50 -10.81 -0.20 1.90
C ASP A 50 -10.20 -1.08 0.83
N ARG A 51 -10.02 -0.50 -0.34
CA ARG A 51 -9.34 -1.17 -1.45
C ARG A 51 -7.91 -0.68 -1.53
N VAL A 52 -6.98 -1.62 -1.52
CA VAL A 52 -5.56 -1.30 -1.64
C VAL A 52 -4.97 -2.15 -2.73
N GLU A 53 -4.24 -1.52 -3.62
CA GLU A 53 -3.53 -2.23 -4.67
C GLU A 53 -2.07 -1.86 -4.59
N ILE A 54 -1.20 -2.86 -4.58
CA ILE A 54 0.24 -2.66 -4.56
C ILE A 54 0.77 -2.96 -5.95
N VAL A 55 1.40 -1.97 -6.56
CA VAL A 55 1.95 -2.08 -7.90
C VAL A 55 3.46 -2.08 -7.81
N HIS A 56 4.10 -3.08 -8.40
CA HIS A 56 5.55 -3.16 -8.42
C HIS A 56 6.11 -2.39 -9.61
N PHE A 57 7.14 -1.60 -9.38
CA PHE A 57 7.85 -0.94 -10.46
C PHE A 57 8.84 -1.91 -11.09
N ILE A 58 8.98 -1.80 -12.39
CA ILE A 58 9.93 -2.60 -13.14
C ILE A 58 11.01 -1.66 -13.67
N GLY A 59 12.26 -2.09 -13.58
CA GLY A 59 13.33 -1.33 -14.20
C GLY A 59 13.74 -0.09 -13.41
N GLY A 60 13.58 -0.10 -12.15
CA GLY A 60 14.13 0.94 -11.32
C GLY A 60 13.36 2.24 -11.31
N GLY A 61 12.09 2.15 -11.60
CA GLY A 61 11.19 3.30 -11.65
C GLY A 61 11.30 4.28 -10.50
#